data_a69d2681c46a92425300c349ba18b9e4
#
_entry.id   a69d2681c46a92425300c349ba18b9e4
#
_cell.length_a   1.000
_cell.length_b   1.000
_cell.length_c   1.000
_cell.angle_alpha   90.00
_cell.angle_beta   90.00
_cell.angle_gamma   90.00
#
_symmetry.space_group_name_H-M   'P 1'
#
loop_
_entity.id
_entity.type
_entity.pdbx_description
1 polymer ?
#
loop_
_entity_poly.entity_id
_entity_poly.type
_entity_poly.pdbx_seq_one_letter_code
_entity_poly.pdbx_strand_id
1 'polypeptide(L)'
;MFFINFEAADYTPMKRISLFLFVALFIGKTYAQAEPANYRVAIARFKMFYNGNQVDSIFKMFSPEMKNVLPLATFKPTTNQLKQQYGDLQTTEFVSFSGSIAVYKATFRGSIFLLNLSLSDKNTLNGLFLSPYGGETAAKEIADPDATETPILQKTLSGQIAGTLTMPVTVSGKIPLVLIVGDAGPTDRDGNNEKTGITCSPYKTLAHDLAKNGIASVRYDKRLVGESTSVTKESQLRVDDFSDDAVKLIGVLNDDPRFSKIVLFGHGEGALVGMIACIDQPVKGFIAAECASEQADKILMDEMKSKPSYQADEVKRILDSLRKGKLTDNVDPAIYNIAGPSKQNFLMSVCRLVPIRGIKGMKIPVLIIQGSTDLVIPEENGKKLKKAKSDAVFLAIKGMNHIFKDAPADPDQNAATYTKENVPLSATLVPGIVAFVNRVR
;
A
#
# COMPACT_ATOMS: atom_id res chain seq x y z
N MET A 1 -26.25 -29.28 -42.90
CA MET A 1 -27.08 -30.41 -43.31
C MET A 1 -27.17 -31.34 -42.12
N PHE A 2 -28.25 -31.31 -41.48
CA PHE A 2 -29.11 -32.21 -40.73
C PHE A 2 -30.00 -31.46 -39.77
N PHE A 3 -31.23 -31.27 -40.21
CA PHE A 3 -32.40 -30.89 -39.41
C PHE A 3 -32.90 -32.11 -38.66
N ILE A 4 -33.35 -31.96 -37.42
CA ILE A 4 -34.41 -32.83 -36.87
C ILE A 4 -35.39 -31.91 -36.11
N ASN A 5 -36.58 -31.83 -36.68
CA ASN A 5 -37.81 -31.36 -36.04
C ASN A 5 -38.26 -32.33 -34.96
N PHE A 6 -38.86 -31.85 -33.88
CA PHE A 6 -39.92 -32.60 -33.18
C PHE A 6 -41.08 -31.67 -32.77
N GLU A 7 -42.24 -32.23 -33.02
CA GLU A 7 -43.57 -31.65 -33.04
C GLU A 7 -44.12 -31.28 -31.65
N ALA A 8 -45.16 -30.48 -31.75
CA ALA A 8 -46.04 -30.05 -30.67
C ALA A 8 -46.86 -31.23 -30.10
N ALA A 9 -47.06 -31.21 -28.77
CA ALA A 9 -48.10 -31.99 -28.11
C ALA A 9 -48.78 -31.20 -26.97
N ASP A 10 -50.00 -30.98 -27.20
CA ASP A 10 -51.19 -30.80 -26.37
C ASP A 10 -51.16 -30.20 -24.93
N TYR A 11 -51.95 -29.16 -24.83
CA TYR A 11 -52.44 -28.54 -23.59
C TYR A 11 -53.45 -29.45 -22.88
N THR A 12 -53.18 -29.73 -21.60
CA THR A 12 -54.24 -30.00 -20.62
C THR A 12 -54.03 -29.17 -19.35
N PRO A 13 -55.08 -28.63 -18.73
CA PRO A 13 -54.95 -27.67 -17.65
C PRO A 13 -54.81 -28.40 -16.30
N MET A 14 -53.68 -28.22 -15.63
CA MET A 14 -53.50 -28.72 -14.26
C MET A 14 -53.47 -27.60 -13.23
N LYS A 15 -54.43 -27.66 -12.40
CA LYS A 15 -54.62 -27.19 -11.02
C LYS A 15 -53.50 -26.34 -10.41
N ARG A 16 -53.92 -25.16 -9.95
CA ARG A 16 -53.17 -24.27 -9.07
C ARG A 16 -52.71 -25.00 -7.84
N ILE A 17 -51.41 -25.29 -7.72
CA ILE A 17 -50.73 -25.65 -6.48
C ILE A 17 -50.03 -24.40 -6.00
N SER A 18 -50.55 -23.85 -4.89
CA SER A 18 -49.88 -22.76 -4.14
C SER A 18 -48.62 -23.31 -3.52
N LEU A 19 -47.47 -23.02 -4.12
CA LEU A 19 -46.17 -23.31 -3.57
C LEU A 19 -45.85 -22.26 -2.49
N PHE A 20 -46.05 -22.60 -1.23
CA PHE A 20 -45.53 -21.86 -0.10
C PHE A 20 -44.00 -21.93 -0.13
N LEU A 21 -43.35 -20.87 -0.56
CA LEU A 21 -41.91 -20.71 -0.49
C LEU A 21 -41.53 -20.48 1.00
N PHE A 22 -41.11 -21.53 1.68
CA PHE A 22 -40.48 -21.43 2.99
C PHE A 22 -39.11 -20.81 2.77
N VAL A 23 -39.00 -19.50 2.97
CA VAL A 23 -37.72 -18.82 3.10
C VAL A 23 -37.15 -19.20 4.48
N ALA A 24 -36.37 -20.28 4.50
CA ALA A 24 -35.53 -20.57 5.64
C ALA A 24 -34.45 -19.47 5.71
N LEU A 25 -34.67 -18.48 6.58
CA LEU A 25 -33.63 -17.57 7.04
C LEU A 25 -32.54 -18.43 7.73
N PHE A 26 -31.53 -18.83 6.96
CA PHE A 26 -30.28 -19.27 7.53
C PHE A 26 -29.63 -18.05 8.19
N ILE A 27 -29.97 -17.83 9.46
CA ILE A 27 -29.13 -17.03 10.35
C ILE A 27 -27.86 -17.86 10.51
N GLY A 28 -26.89 -17.63 9.64
CA GLY A 28 -25.55 -18.16 9.81
C GLY A 28 -25.03 -17.60 11.14
N LYS A 29 -25.03 -18.44 12.18
CA LYS A 29 -24.23 -18.17 13.36
C LYS A 29 -22.80 -18.11 12.88
N THR A 30 -22.22 -16.94 12.81
CA THR A 30 -20.76 -16.75 12.72
C THR A 30 -20.21 -17.37 14.00
N TYR A 31 -19.78 -18.62 13.92
CA TYR A 31 -18.98 -19.21 14.99
C TYR A 31 -17.68 -18.41 15.02
N ALA A 32 -17.49 -17.63 16.08
CA ALA A 32 -16.18 -17.07 16.38
C ALA A 32 -15.21 -18.26 16.43
N GLN A 33 -14.15 -18.20 15.63
CA GLN A 33 -13.17 -19.28 15.54
C GLN A 33 -12.57 -19.49 16.94
N ALA A 34 -12.69 -20.69 17.50
CA ALA A 34 -12.21 -20.96 18.84
C ALA A 34 -10.68 -20.96 18.87
N GLU A 35 -10.12 -20.31 19.88
CA GLU A 35 -8.68 -20.33 20.14
C GLU A 35 -8.19 -21.77 20.39
N PRO A 36 -7.19 -22.29 19.63
CA PRO A 36 -6.65 -23.62 19.90
C PRO A 36 -5.96 -23.68 21.27
N ALA A 37 -6.22 -24.75 22.04
CA ALA A 37 -5.77 -24.88 23.42
C ALA A 37 -4.24 -24.82 23.59
N ASN A 38 -3.47 -25.39 22.65
CA ASN A 38 -2.01 -25.36 22.65
C ASN A 38 -1.48 -23.94 22.43
N TYR A 39 -2.14 -23.12 21.60
CA TYR A 39 -1.79 -21.72 21.37
C TYR A 39 -2.06 -20.86 22.59
N ARG A 40 -3.19 -21.07 23.26
CA ARG A 40 -3.51 -20.41 24.54
C ARG A 40 -2.44 -20.65 25.60
N VAL A 41 -1.93 -21.89 25.71
CA VAL A 41 -0.84 -22.23 26.62
C VAL A 41 0.46 -21.54 26.21
N ALA A 42 0.79 -21.52 24.91
CA ALA A 42 2.00 -20.93 24.41
C ALA A 42 2.05 -19.41 24.63
N ILE A 43 0.96 -18.70 24.35
CA ILE A 43 0.92 -17.23 24.55
C ILE A 43 0.96 -16.86 26.04
N ALA A 44 0.30 -17.64 26.89
CA ALA A 44 0.34 -17.42 28.35
C ALA A 44 1.76 -17.58 28.90
N ARG A 45 2.51 -18.60 28.45
CA ARG A 45 3.93 -18.81 28.82
C ARG A 45 4.81 -17.70 28.29
N PHE A 46 4.60 -17.28 27.05
CA PHE A 46 5.34 -16.15 26.48
C PHE A 46 5.15 -14.90 27.32
N LYS A 47 3.92 -14.52 27.62
CA LYS A 47 3.61 -13.36 28.47
C LYS A 47 4.26 -13.44 29.84
N MET A 48 4.17 -14.60 30.49
CA MET A 48 4.77 -14.83 31.82
C MET A 48 6.29 -14.63 31.77
N PHE A 49 6.99 -15.26 30.84
CA PHE A 49 8.45 -15.15 30.72
C PHE A 49 8.91 -13.76 30.29
N TYR A 50 8.16 -13.12 29.36
CA TYR A 50 8.43 -11.76 28.92
C TYR A 50 8.35 -10.76 30.09
N ASN A 51 7.27 -10.81 30.86
CA ASN A 51 7.08 -9.93 32.00
C ASN A 51 8.08 -10.20 33.12
N GLY A 52 8.48 -11.46 33.29
CA GLY A 52 9.50 -11.87 34.24
C GLY A 52 10.96 -11.64 33.79
N ASN A 53 11.20 -10.99 32.65
CA ASN A 53 12.52 -10.79 32.04
C ASN A 53 13.30 -12.10 31.78
N GLN A 54 12.57 -13.20 31.56
CA GLN A 54 13.14 -14.53 31.38
C GLN A 54 13.36 -14.86 29.91
N VAL A 55 14.18 -14.06 29.22
CA VAL A 55 14.39 -14.16 27.76
C VAL A 55 14.91 -15.54 27.37
N ASP A 56 15.81 -16.13 28.16
CA ASP A 56 16.34 -17.47 27.91
C ASP A 56 15.24 -18.56 28.00
N SER A 57 14.20 -18.35 28.81
CA SER A 57 13.04 -19.24 28.92
C SER A 57 12.13 -19.11 27.68
N ILE A 58 11.96 -17.91 27.13
CA ILE A 58 11.27 -17.72 25.86
C ILE A 58 12.05 -18.43 24.74
N PHE A 59 13.36 -18.25 24.68
CA PHE A 59 14.19 -18.90 23.67
C PHE A 59 14.15 -20.43 23.73
N LYS A 60 13.99 -21.01 24.91
CA LYS A 60 13.78 -22.46 25.07
C LYS A 60 12.46 -22.94 24.43
N MET A 61 11.45 -22.07 24.31
CA MET A 61 10.19 -22.41 23.63
C MET A 61 10.34 -22.50 22.10
N PHE A 62 11.41 -21.98 21.51
CA PHE A 62 11.61 -21.97 20.07
C PHE A 62 11.91 -23.37 19.53
N SER A 63 11.40 -23.62 18.31
CA SER A 63 11.78 -24.82 17.53
C SER A 63 13.26 -24.76 17.14
N PRO A 64 13.88 -25.89 16.77
CA PRO A 64 15.26 -25.89 16.25
C PRO A 64 15.42 -24.95 15.05
N GLU A 65 14.45 -24.94 14.15
CA GLU A 65 14.42 -24.10 12.94
C GLU A 65 14.40 -22.62 13.31
N MET A 66 13.54 -22.23 14.24
CA MET A 66 13.45 -20.85 14.69
C MET A 66 14.72 -20.40 15.44
N LYS A 67 15.37 -21.27 16.21
CA LYS A 67 16.65 -20.97 16.86
C LYS A 67 17.78 -20.71 15.86
N ASN A 68 17.75 -21.36 14.71
CA ASN A 68 18.71 -21.13 13.62
C ASN A 68 18.49 -19.79 12.94
N VAL A 69 17.22 -19.42 12.71
CA VAL A 69 16.86 -18.15 12.05
C VAL A 69 17.03 -16.95 12.99
N LEU A 70 16.73 -17.14 14.28
CA LEU A 70 16.83 -16.10 15.31
C LEU A 70 17.65 -16.60 16.50
N PRO A 71 19.00 -16.55 16.42
CA PRO A 71 19.88 -16.98 17.49
C PRO A 71 19.70 -16.16 18.78
N LEU A 72 19.98 -16.76 19.92
CA LEU A 72 19.84 -16.10 21.24
C LEU A 72 20.60 -14.76 21.32
N ALA A 73 21.78 -14.69 20.68
CA ALA A 73 22.60 -13.47 20.63
C ALA A 73 21.88 -12.27 19.97
N THR A 74 20.99 -12.55 19.03
CA THR A 74 20.13 -11.53 18.38
C THR A 74 18.82 -11.34 19.13
N PHE A 75 18.19 -12.44 19.56
CA PHE A 75 16.89 -12.41 20.21
C PHE A 75 16.90 -11.68 21.56
N LYS A 76 17.94 -11.88 22.37
CA LYS A 76 18.04 -11.33 23.72
C LYS A 76 18.10 -9.79 23.74
N PRO A 77 18.98 -9.13 22.98
CA PRO A 77 18.99 -7.65 22.92
C PRO A 77 17.70 -7.08 22.33
N THR A 78 17.13 -7.70 21.30
CA THR A 78 15.87 -7.26 20.68
C THR A 78 14.70 -7.31 21.67
N THR A 79 14.59 -8.41 22.45
CA THR A 79 13.55 -8.56 23.47
C THR A 79 13.72 -7.54 24.60
N ASN A 80 14.96 -7.28 25.01
CA ASN A 80 15.26 -6.28 26.05
C ASN A 80 14.92 -4.86 25.56
N GLN A 81 15.23 -4.53 24.32
CA GLN A 81 14.87 -3.25 23.71
C GLN A 81 13.33 -3.09 23.62
N LEU A 82 12.62 -4.12 23.19
CA LEU A 82 11.15 -4.14 23.18
C LEU A 82 10.57 -3.84 24.58
N LYS A 83 11.16 -4.48 25.61
CA LYS A 83 10.75 -4.30 27.00
C LYS A 83 11.03 -2.89 27.51
N GLN A 84 12.17 -2.32 27.18
CA GLN A 84 12.51 -0.93 27.53
C GLN A 84 11.59 0.09 26.86
N GLN A 85 11.26 -0.14 25.60
CA GLN A 85 10.46 0.79 24.79
C GLN A 85 8.97 0.73 25.14
N TYR A 86 8.40 -0.46 25.29
CA TYR A 86 6.95 -0.65 25.43
C TYR A 86 6.51 -1.19 26.81
N GLY A 87 7.45 -1.58 27.67
CA GLY A 87 7.15 -2.07 29.02
C GLY A 87 6.56 -3.47 29.05
N ASP A 88 5.73 -3.74 30.07
CA ASP A 88 5.12 -5.03 30.30
C ASP A 88 3.96 -5.33 29.33
N LEU A 89 3.81 -6.60 28.94
CA LEU A 89 2.68 -7.12 28.19
C LEU A 89 1.49 -7.30 29.11
N GLN A 90 0.54 -6.36 29.05
CA GLN A 90 -0.61 -6.29 29.98
C GLN A 90 -1.67 -7.32 29.63
N THR A 91 -2.14 -7.36 28.36
CA THR A 91 -3.15 -8.30 27.90
C THR A 91 -2.76 -8.96 26.58
N THR A 92 -3.32 -10.17 26.36
CA THR A 92 -3.27 -10.87 25.07
C THR A 92 -4.69 -11.37 24.78
N GLU A 93 -5.33 -10.80 23.77
CA GLU A 93 -6.69 -11.13 23.37
C GLU A 93 -6.63 -11.90 22.04
N PHE A 94 -7.27 -13.08 21.99
CA PHE A 94 -7.29 -13.87 20.75
C PHE A 94 -8.12 -13.15 19.69
N VAL A 95 -7.55 -13.01 18.48
CA VAL A 95 -8.19 -12.35 17.33
C VAL A 95 -8.63 -13.37 16.29
N SER A 96 -7.71 -14.23 15.82
CA SER A 96 -8.00 -15.20 14.77
C SER A 96 -7.00 -16.35 14.75
N PHE A 97 -7.38 -17.43 14.07
CA PHE A 97 -6.49 -18.55 13.75
C PHE A 97 -6.67 -18.95 12.31
N SER A 98 -5.58 -19.00 11.53
CA SER A 98 -5.61 -19.41 10.12
C SER A 98 -4.35 -20.20 9.78
N GLY A 99 -4.54 -21.33 9.13
CA GLY A 99 -3.46 -22.28 8.84
C GLY A 99 -2.78 -22.76 10.13
N SER A 100 -1.59 -22.29 10.42
CA SER A 100 -0.82 -22.57 11.64
C SER A 100 -0.49 -21.31 12.45
N ILE A 101 -1.15 -20.19 12.20
CA ILE A 101 -0.87 -18.89 12.83
C ILE A 101 -2.07 -18.48 13.68
N ALA A 102 -1.84 -18.28 14.98
CA ALA A 102 -2.75 -17.58 15.87
C ALA A 102 -2.33 -16.12 15.99
N VAL A 103 -3.29 -15.22 15.90
CA VAL A 103 -3.11 -13.79 16.03
C VAL A 103 -3.73 -13.32 17.34
N TYR A 104 -2.95 -12.57 18.11
CA TYR A 104 -3.37 -11.98 19.37
C TYR A 104 -3.21 -10.47 19.35
N LYS A 105 -4.20 -9.74 19.84
CA LYS A 105 -4.02 -8.34 20.23
C LYS A 105 -3.22 -8.31 21.52
N ALA A 106 -2.01 -7.84 21.45
CA ALA A 106 -1.05 -7.76 22.54
C ALA A 106 -0.94 -6.31 23.04
N THR A 107 -1.52 -6.00 24.21
CA THR A 107 -1.45 -4.67 24.80
C THR A 107 -0.23 -4.59 25.73
N PHE A 108 0.73 -3.77 25.36
CA PHE A 108 1.85 -3.39 26.20
C PHE A 108 1.54 -2.10 26.95
N ARG A 109 2.38 -1.71 27.91
CA ARG A 109 2.19 -0.46 28.67
C ARG A 109 2.24 0.77 27.73
N GLY A 110 3.10 0.76 26.73
CA GLY A 110 3.35 1.90 25.83
C GLY A 110 2.73 1.77 24.44
N SER A 111 2.17 0.62 24.06
CA SER A 111 1.61 0.42 22.72
C SER A 111 0.79 -0.87 22.62
N ILE A 112 0.06 -1.03 21.49
CA ILE A 112 -0.69 -2.23 21.15
C ILE A 112 -0.13 -2.81 19.86
N PHE A 113 0.05 -4.14 19.81
CA PHE A 113 0.52 -4.87 18.65
C PHE A 113 -0.38 -6.06 18.33
N LEU A 114 -0.33 -6.53 17.09
CA LEU A 114 -0.73 -7.88 16.75
C LEU A 114 0.47 -8.80 16.94
N LEU A 115 0.33 -9.76 17.85
CA LEU A 115 1.32 -10.79 18.07
C LEU A 115 0.89 -12.03 17.29
N ASN A 116 1.65 -12.34 16.24
CA ASN A 116 1.46 -13.51 15.41
C ASN A 116 2.32 -14.65 15.95
N LEU A 117 1.71 -15.77 16.24
CA LEU A 117 2.34 -16.91 16.87
C LEU A 117 2.04 -18.17 16.06
N SER A 118 3.08 -18.92 15.68
CA SER A 118 2.92 -20.24 15.08
C SER A 118 3.64 -21.30 15.89
N LEU A 119 3.05 -22.50 15.94
CA LEU A 119 3.60 -23.65 16.63
C LEU A 119 3.96 -24.75 15.61
N SER A 120 5.03 -25.49 15.91
CA SER A 120 5.34 -26.75 15.25
C SER A 120 4.41 -27.87 15.75
N ASP A 121 4.44 -29.04 15.12
CA ASP A 121 3.71 -30.22 15.55
C ASP A 121 4.06 -30.68 16.99
N LYS A 122 5.26 -30.27 17.47
CA LYS A 122 5.73 -30.55 18.83
C LYS A 122 5.37 -29.43 19.83
N ASN A 123 4.49 -28.49 19.44
CA ASN A 123 4.10 -27.34 20.25
C ASN A 123 5.25 -26.42 20.67
N THR A 124 6.34 -26.35 19.88
CA THR A 124 7.40 -25.35 20.02
C THR A 124 7.12 -24.17 19.12
N LEU A 125 7.56 -22.97 19.51
CA LEU A 125 7.39 -21.75 18.71
C LEU A 125 8.18 -21.87 17.40
N ASN A 126 7.46 -21.88 16.28
CA ASN A 126 8.02 -21.90 14.94
C ASN A 126 7.99 -20.54 14.26
N GLY A 127 7.22 -19.61 14.81
CA GLY A 127 7.16 -18.20 14.43
C GLY A 127 6.64 -17.34 15.56
N LEU A 128 7.24 -16.18 15.73
CA LEU A 128 6.84 -15.15 16.69
C LEU A 128 7.11 -13.79 16.05
N PHE A 129 6.06 -13.03 15.75
CA PHE A 129 6.20 -11.77 15.06
C PHE A 129 5.22 -10.75 15.65
N LEU A 130 5.70 -9.53 15.91
CA LEU A 130 4.90 -8.38 16.30
C LEU A 130 4.71 -7.48 15.08
N SER A 131 3.48 -7.18 14.75
CA SER A 131 3.11 -6.16 13.77
C SER A 131 2.31 -5.05 14.46
N PRO A 132 2.36 -3.82 13.95
CA PRO A 132 1.52 -2.75 14.47
C PRO A 132 0.05 -3.20 14.54
N TYR A 133 -0.62 -2.93 15.65
CA TYR A 133 -2.05 -3.17 15.76
C TYR A 133 -2.78 -2.06 14.99
N GLY A 134 -3.19 -2.36 13.77
CA GLY A 134 -4.04 -1.49 12.95
C GLY A 134 -5.52 -1.53 13.31
N GLY A 135 -5.87 -2.04 14.50
CA GLY A 135 -7.22 -2.11 15.01
C GLY A 135 -7.41 -1.08 16.10
N GLU A 136 -8.38 -0.22 15.92
CA GLU A 136 -9.06 0.62 16.90
C GLU A 136 -8.23 1.15 18.09
N THR A 137 -7.09 1.81 17.88
CA THR A 137 -6.89 3.08 18.52
C THR A 137 -7.64 4.11 17.69
N ALA A 138 -8.91 3.87 17.55
CA ALA A 138 -9.82 4.97 17.47
C ALA A 138 -9.79 5.61 18.88
N ALA A 139 -8.83 6.45 19.20
CA ALA A 139 -9.29 7.77 19.58
C ALA A 139 -10.48 7.99 18.65
N LYS A 140 -11.70 8.03 19.15
CA LYS A 140 -12.92 8.26 18.40
C LYS A 140 -12.57 9.26 17.32
N GLU A 141 -12.25 8.76 16.11
CA GLU A 141 -11.83 9.61 15.01
C GLU A 141 -13.01 10.52 14.87
N ILE A 142 -12.82 11.80 15.16
CA ILE A 142 -13.90 12.78 15.01
C ILE A 142 -14.25 12.63 13.55
N ALA A 143 -15.40 12.01 13.27
CA ALA A 143 -15.83 11.75 11.92
C ALA A 143 -15.74 13.07 11.17
N ASP A 144 -14.99 13.11 10.07
CA ASP A 144 -14.88 14.32 9.27
C ASP A 144 -16.30 14.68 8.84
N PRO A 145 -16.81 15.85 9.21
CA PRO A 145 -18.19 16.23 8.91
C PRO A 145 -18.45 16.30 7.40
N ASP A 146 -17.41 16.37 6.59
CA ASP A 146 -17.49 16.56 5.14
C ASP A 146 -17.19 15.29 4.34
N ALA A 147 -16.72 14.21 4.98
CA ALA A 147 -16.29 12.98 4.30
C ALA A 147 -16.79 11.71 5.00
N THR A 148 -17.17 10.70 4.20
CA THR A 148 -17.44 9.34 4.65
C THR A 148 -16.43 8.38 4.06
N GLU A 149 -15.95 7.43 4.85
CA GLU A 149 -15.02 6.41 4.42
C GLU A 149 -15.66 5.03 4.39
N THR A 150 -15.40 4.28 3.33
CA THR A 150 -15.88 2.91 3.16
C THR A 150 -14.70 2.02 2.73
N PRO A 151 -14.43 0.92 3.46
CA PRO A 151 -13.42 -0.04 3.04
C PRO A 151 -13.76 -0.63 1.66
N ILE A 152 -12.74 -0.81 0.82
CA ILE A 152 -12.83 -1.56 -0.42
C ILE A 152 -11.90 -2.76 -0.36
N LEU A 153 -12.33 -3.87 -0.97
CA LEU A 153 -11.54 -5.09 -1.09
C LEU A 153 -11.71 -5.65 -2.49
N GLN A 154 -10.67 -5.52 -3.30
CA GLN A 154 -10.69 -5.94 -4.68
C GLN A 154 -9.85 -7.19 -4.88
N LYS A 155 -10.47 -8.30 -5.31
CA LYS A 155 -9.75 -9.52 -5.71
C LYS A 155 -8.99 -9.28 -7.00
N THR A 156 -7.74 -9.76 -7.03
CA THR A 156 -6.86 -9.79 -8.20
C THR A 156 -6.51 -11.23 -8.56
N LEU A 157 -5.76 -11.45 -9.63
CA LEU A 157 -5.29 -12.79 -10.01
C LEU A 157 -4.32 -13.40 -8.97
N SER A 158 -3.58 -12.56 -8.26
CA SER A 158 -2.53 -12.99 -7.33
C SER A 158 -2.83 -12.70 -5.86
N GLY A 159 -4.05 -12.26 -5.51
CA GLY A 159 -4.40 -11.92 -4.13
C GLY A 159 -5.57 -10.96 -4.04
N GLN A 160 -5.45 -9.97 -3.19
CA GLN A 160 -6.46 -8.92 -3.06
C GLN A 160 -5.82 -7.57 -2.75
N ILE A 161 -6.42 -6.51 -3.24
CA ILE A 161 -6.07 -5.14 -2.93
C ILE A 161 -7.11 -4.57 -1.97
N ALA A 162 -6.65 -4.12 -0.82
CA ALA A 162 -7.46 -3.42 0.17
C ALA A 162 -7.25 -1.91 0.05
N GLY A 163 -8.29 -1.15 0.30
CA GLY A 163 -8.24 0.30 0.19
C GLY A 163 -9.40 0.97 0.89
N THR A 164 -9.52 2.26 0.69
CA THR A 164 -10.61 3.07 1.24
C THR A 164 -11.17 3.98 0.15
N LEU A 165 -12.49 3.93 -0.01
CA LEU A 165 -13.24 4.90 -0.77
C LEU A 165 -13.67 6.02 0.17
N THR A 166 -13.25 7.24 -0.12
CA THR A 166 -13.68 8.46 0.56
C THR A 166 -14.68 9.20 -0.32
N MET A 167 -15.86 9.49 0.22
CA MET A 167 -16.96 10.16 -0.47
C MET A 167 -17.33 11.46 0.26
N PRO A 168 -17.73 12.52 -0.46
CA PRO A 168 -18.42 13.64 0.15
C PRO A 168 -19.66 13.19 0.92
N VAL A 169 -19.95 13.79 2.07
CA VAL A 169 -21.18 13.51 2.83
C VAL A 169 -22.42 13.88 2.02
N THR A 170 -22.38 15.01 1.32
CA THR A 170 -23.47 15.46 0.46
C THR A 170 -23.11 15.23 -1.00
N VAL A 171 -23.88 14.39 -1.68
CA VAL A 171 -23.69 14.06 -3.09
C VAL A 171 -24.95 14.35 -3.87
N SER A 172 -24.84 15.08 -4.98
CA SER A 172 -25.93 15.28 -5.94
C SER A 172 -25.49 14.77 -7.32
N GLY A 173 -26.13 13.71 -7.79
CA GLY A 173 -25.80 13.08 -9.07
C GLY A 173 -24.47 12.33 -9.07
N LYS A 174 -23.91 12.14 -10.27
CA LYS A 174 -22.59 11.48 -10.43
C LYS A 174 -21.47 12.48 -10.18
N ILE A 175 -20.50 12.09 -9.38
CA ILE A 175 -19.36 12.93 -9.04
C ILE A 175 -18.04 12.41 -9.65
N PRO A 176 -17.02 13.25 -9.84
CA PRO A 176 -15.70 12.78 -10.24
C PRO A 176 -15.03 11.98 -9.14
N LEU A 177 -14.13 11.05 -9.54
CA LEU A 177 -13.32 10.25 -8.64
C LEU A 177 -11.84 10.40 -8.98
N VAL A 178 -11.01 10.51 -7.94
CA VAL A 178 -9.55 10.46 -8.01
C VAL A 178 -9.05 9.12 -7.48
N LEU A 179 -8.39 8.32 -8.31
CA LEU A 179 -7.66 7.12 -7.87
C LEU A 179 -6.23 7.49 -7.53
N ILE A 180 -5.84 7.32 -6.27
CA ILE A 180 -4.50 7.66 -5.77
C ILE A 180 -3.61 6.43 -5.83
N VAL A 181 -2.52 6.52 -6.60
CA VAL A 181 -1.46 5.52 -6.71
C VAL A 181 -0.27 6.00 -5.91
N GLY A 182 0.07 5.26 -4.85
CA GLY A 182 1.07 5.65 -3.88
C GLY A 182 2.52 5.57 -4.38
N ASP A 183 3.40 6.28 -3.69
CA ASP A 183 4.83 6.38 -3.97
C ASP A 183 5.61 5.07 -3.71
N ALA A 184 6.92 5.14 -3.91
CA ALA A 184 7.90 4.06 -3.83
C ALA A 184 7.87 3.30 -2.49
N GLY A 185 8.28 2.04 -2.56
CA GLY A 185 8.39 1.19 -1.37
C GLY A 185 7.07 0.70 -0.80
N PRO A 186 7.05 0.26 0.47
CA PRO A 186 5.87 -0.30 1.12
C PRO A 186 4.95 0.80 1.66
N THR A 187 4.43 1.61 0.76
CA THR A 187 3.53 2.73 1.08
C THR A 187 2.10 2.21 1.23
N ASP A 188 1.47 2.51 2.38
CA ASP A 188 0.09 2.15 2.66
C ASP A 188 -0.93 3.09 1.98
N ARG A 189 -2.23 2.80 2.14
CA ARG A 189 -3.33 3.59 1.56
C ARG A 189 -3.36 5.05 2.02
N ASP A 190 -2.83 5.34 3.21
CA ASP A 190 -2.82 6.67 3.78
C ASP A 190 -1.55 7.46 3.43
N GLY A 191 -0.60 6.81 2.74
CA GLY A 191 0.65 7.39 2.31
C GLY A 191 1.76 7.26 3.36
N ASN A 192 1.55 6.45 4.39
CA ASN A 192 2.59 6.17 5.36
C ASN A 192 3.58 5.15 4.83
N ASN A 193 4.83 5.29 5.24
CA ASN A 193 5.90 4.39 4.87
C ASN A 193 7.01 4.46 5.94
N GLU A 194 7.08 3.46 6.81
CA GLU A 194 8.03 3.42 7.92
C GLU A 194 9.49 3.47 7.46
N LYS A 195 9.81 2.92 6.28
CA LYS A 195 11.19 2.93 5.74
C LYS A 195 11.67 4.32 5.37
N THR A 196 10.76 5.23 5.02
CA THR A 196 11.06 6.64 4.71
C THR A 196 10.72 7.59 5.85
N GLY A 197 10.19 7.07 6.97
CA GLY A 197 9.81 7.85 8.14
C GLY A 197 8.50 8.65 7.97
N ILE A 198 7.70 8.35 6.96
CA ILE A 198 6.41 9.01 6.73
C ILE A 198 5.36 8.32 7.59
N THR A 199 4.74 9.06 8.52
CA THR A 199 3.67 8.57 9.41
C THR A 199 2.51 9.54 9.56
N CYS A 200 2.42 10.54 8.67
CA CYS A 200 1.50 11.67 8.80
C CYS A 200 0.30 11.61 7.84
N SER A 201 0.04 10.46 7.23
CA SER A 201 -1.14 10.15 6.43
C SER A 201 -1.48 11.17 5.33
N PRO A 202 -0.52 11.55 4.44
CA PRO A 202 -0.73 12.60 3.46
C PRO A 202 -1.86 12.30 2.47
N TYR A 203 -2.05 11.03 2.07
CA TYR A 203 -3.13 10.69 1.13
C TYR A 203 -4.50 10.67 1.80
N LYS A 204 -4.59 10.34 3.09
CA LYS A 204 -5.84 10.47 3.84
C LYS A 204 -6.25 11.94 3.92
N THR A 205 -5.32 12.82 4.26
CA THR A 205 -5.57 14.27 4.26
C THR A 205 -6.03 14.77 2.88
N LEU A 206 -5.33 14.35 1.81
CA LEU A 206 -5.72 14.69 0.43
C LEU A 206 -7.14 14.21 0.09
N ALA A 207 -7.48 12.97 0.48
CA ALA A 207 -8.80 12.38 0.19
C ALA A 207 -9.93 13.15 0.89
N HIS A 208 -9.73 13.54 2.14
CA HIS A 208 -10.69 14.35 2.90
C HIS A 208 -10.85 15.75 2.29
N ASP A 209 -9.75 16.39 1.92
CA ASP A 209 -9.80 17.71 1.29
C ASP A 209 -10.43 17.67 -0.11
N LEU A 210 -10.27 16.57 -0.87
CA LEU A 210 -11.00 16.35 -2.12
C LEU A 210 -12.50 16.18 -1.87
N ALA A 211 -12.89 15.44 -0.83
CA ALA A 211 -14.29 15.23 -0.47
C ALA A 211 -15.00 16.55 -0.13
N LYS A 212 -14.36 17.46 0.62
CA LYS A 212 -14.86 18.82 0.88
C LYS A 212 -15.15 19.61 -0.40
N ASN A 213 -14.51 19.24 -1.50
CA ASN A 213 -14.68 19.86 -2.81
C ASN A 213 -15.57 19.02 -3.78
N GLY A 214 -16.35 18.07 -3.26
CA GLY A 214 -17.29 17.28 -4.05
C GLY A 214 -16.63 16.21 -4.93
N ILE A 215 -15.41 15.82 -4.66
CA ILE A 215 -14.65 14.82 -5.41
C ILE A 215 -14.45 13.58 -4.54
N ALA A 216 -14.90 12.42 -5.02
CA ALA A 216 -14.59 11.14 -4.39
C ALA A 216 -13.11 10.76 -4.60
N SER A 217 -12.57 9.94 -3.73
CA SER A 217 -11.25 9.35 -3.95
C SER A 217 -11.16 7.91 -3.49
N VAL A 218 -10.29 7.15 -4.16
CA VAL A 218 -9.88 5.81 -3.72
C VAL A 218 -8.37 5.83 -3.50
N ARG A 219 -7.96 5.37 -2.33
CA ARG A 219 -6.58 5.11 -1.96
C ARG A 219 -6.45 3.66 -1.51
N TYR A 220 -5.33 3.01 -1.78
CA TYR A 220 -5.18 1.58 -1.53
C TYR A 220 -3.77 1.21 -1.05
N ASP A 221 -3.69 0.14 -0.28
CA ASP A 221 -2.42 -0.45 0.13
C ASP A 221 -1.74 -1.11 -1.07
N LYS A 222 -0.48 -0.82 -1.30
CA LYS A 222 0.29 -1.54 -2.31
C LYS A 222 0.34 -3.04 -1.97
N ARG A 223 0.65 -3.88 -2.95
CA ARG A 223 0.81 -5.34 -2.72
C ARG A 223 1.74 -5.63 -1.56
N LEU A 224 1.38 -6.57 -0.68
CA LEU A 224 2.13 -6.99 0.51
C LEU A 224 2.26 -5.89 1.57
N VAL A 225 1.42 -4.86 1.50
CA VAL A 225 1.36 -3.75 2.47
C VAL A 225 -0.03 -3.73 3.11
N GLY A 226 -0.10 -3.39 4.40
CA GLY A 226 -1.36 -3.25 5.12
C GLY A 226 -2.23 -4.50 5.00
N GLU A 227 -3.46 -4.32 4.49
CA GLU A 227 -4.43 -5.40 4.30
C GLU A 227 -4.40 -6.01 2.88
N SER A 228 -3.54 -5.49 1.98
CA SER A 228 -3.36 -6.05 0.64
C SER A 228 -2.48 -7.29 0.67
N THR A 229 -2.95 -8.37 0.05
CA THR A 229 -2.25 -9.66 0.01
C THR A 229 -1.84 -10.04 -1.41
N SER A 230 -0.79 -10.86 -1.52
CA SER A 230 -0.36 -11.45 -2.79
C SER A 230 0.25 -12.83 -2.56
N VAL A 231 -0.03 -13.78 -3.46
CA VAL A 231 0.69 -15.06 -3.52
C VAL A 231 2.03 -14.92 -4.23
N THR A 232 2.23 -13.83 -4.98
CA THR A 232 3.52 -13.48 -5.60
C THR A 232 4.48 -13.00 -4.52
N LYS A 233 5.63 -13.63 -4.41
CA LYS A 233 6.67 -13.23 -3.45
C LYS A 233 7.26 -11.86 -3.82
N GLU A 234 7.72 -11.08 -2.83
CA GLU A 234 8.39 -9.80 -3.05
C GLU A 234 9.49 -9.88 -4.11
N SER A 235 10.29 -10.94 -4.07
CA SER A 235 11.39 -11.17 -5.02
C SER A 235 10.96 -11.40 -6.48
N GLN A 236 9.69 -11.62 -6.73
CA GLN A 236 9.13 -11.86 -8.07
C GLN A 236 8.36 -10.64 -8.60
N LEU A 237 8.08 -9.65 -7.73
CA LEU A 237 7.31 -8.47 -8.09
C LEU A 237 8.05 -7.62 -9.14
N ARG A 238 7.24 -7.06 -10.04
CA ARG A 238 7.64 -6.16 -11.11
C ARG A 238 6.76 -4.91 -11.09
N VAL A 239 7.18 -3.86 -11.75
CA VAL A 239 6.36 -2.64 -11.86
C VAL A 239 5.01 -2.93 -12.54
N ASP A 240 4.97 -3.90 -13.44
CA ASP A 240 3.75 -4.35 -14.13
C ASP A 240 2.68 -4.83 -13.14
N ASP A 241 3.07 -5.53 -12.06
CA ASP A 241 2.14 -6.02 -11.04
C ASP A 241 1.38 -4.88 -10.35
N PHE A 242 2.06 -3.76 -10.10
CA PHE A 242 1.44 -2.57 -9.48
C PHE A 242 0.56 -1.80 -10.47
N SER A 243 0.92 -1.79 -11.76
CA SER A 243 0.05 -1.21 -12.80
C SER A 243 -1.21 -2.05 -13.01
N ASP A 244 -1.13 -3.37 -12.95
CA ASP A 244 -2.27 -4.27 -13.05
C ASP A 244 -3.27 -4.07 -11.90
N ASP A 245 -2.78 -3.79 -10.69
CA ASP A 245 -3.65 -3.45 -9.55
C ASP A 245 -4.42 -2.15 -9.82
N ALA A 246 -3.74 -1.12 -10.31
CA ALA A 246 -4.38 0.15 -10.66
C ALA A 246 -5.40 -0.03 -11.81
N VAL A 247 -5.05 -0.81 -12.86
CA VAL A 247 -5.97 -1.15 -13.96
C VAL A 247 -7.22 -1.87 -13.44
N LYS A 248 -7.03 -2.83 -12.52
CA LYS A 248 -8.16 -3.54 -11.93
C LYS A 248 -9.10 -2.62 -11.16
N LEU A 249 -8.54 -1.69 -10.39
CA LEU A 249 -9.33 -0.69 -9.67
C LEU A 249 -10.03 0.27 -10.65
N ILE A 250 -9.34 0.74 -11.70
CA ILE A 250 -9.95 1.58 -12.75
C ILE A 250 -11.19 0.89 -13.34
N GLY A 251 -11.09 -0.40 -13.69
CA GLY A 251 -12.21 -1.15 -14.25
C GLY A 251 -13.42 -1.16 -13.33
N VAL A 252 -13.22 -1.54 -12.06
CA VAL A 252 -14.31 -1.60 -11.07
C VAL A 252 -14.93 -0.23 -10.81
N LEU A 253 -14.11 0.81 -10.73
CA LEU A 253 -14.59 2.18 -10.48
C LEU A 253 -15.28 2.79 -11.69
N ASN A 254 -14.89 2.40 -12.91
CA ASN A 254 -15.59 2.83 -14.13
C ASN A 254 -17.01 2.26 -14.24
N ASP A 255 -17.21 1.05 -13.73
CA ASP A 255 -18.52 0.38 -13.74
C ASP A 255 -19.43 0.87 -12.61
N ASP A 256 -18.92 1.64 -11.66
CA ASP A 256 -19.70 2.16 -10.54
C ASP A 256 -20.52 3.39 -10.97
N PRO A 257 -21.87 3.31 -10.90
CA PRO A 257 -22.74 4.38 -11.38
C PRO A 257 -22.67 5.70 -10.60
N ARG A 258 -22.02 5.71 -9.44
CA ARG A 258 -21.82 6.91 -8.61
C ARG A 258 -20.83 7.89 -9.23
N PHE A 259 -19.94 7.42 -10.11
CA PHE A 259 -18.87 8.24 -10.64
C PHE A 259 -19.13 8.72 -12.06
N SER A 260 -18.81 9.98 -12.33
CA SER A 260 -18.95 10.60 -13.65
C SER A 260 -17.70 10.43 -14.51
N LYS A 261 -16.55 10.32 -13.89
CA LYS A 261 -15.22 10.15 -14.51
C LYS A 261 -14.17 9.74 -13.48
N ILE A 262 -13.10 9.12 -13.96
CA ILE A 262 -11.93 8.77 -13.18
C ILE A 262 -10.77 9.66 -13.61
N VAL A 263 -10.06 10.25 -12.64
CA VAL A 263 -8.75 10.88 -12.79
C VAL A 263 -7.76 10.09 -11.97
N LEU A 264 -6.62 9.70 -12.54
CA LEU A 264 -5.58 9.01 -11.82
C LEU A 264 -4.57 10.01 -11.27
N PHE A 265 -4.29 9.94 -9.98
CA PHE A 265 -3.25 10.70 -9.30
C PHE A 265 -2.12 9.74 -8.95
N GLY A 266 -0.95 9.93 -9.53
CA GLY A 266 0.26 9.16 -9.22
C GLY A 266 1.27 10.04 -8.49
N HIS A 267 1.78 9.55 -7.35
CA HIS A 267 2.80 10.21 -6.55
C HIS A 267 4.15 9.50 -6.73
N GLY A 268 5.21 10.25 -7.00
CA GLY A 268 6.56 9.70 -7.12
C GLY A 268 6.65 8.52 -8.10
N GLU A 269 7.01 7.32 -7.61
CA GLU A 269 6.98 6.06 -8.37
C GLU A 269 5.57 5.71 -8.85
N GLY A 270 4.54 6.02 -8.05
CA GLY A 270 3.15 5.82 -8.43
C GLY A 270 2.75 6.60 -9.69
N ALA A 271 3.45 7.68 -10.03
CA ALA A 271 3.25 8.35 -11.31
C ALA A 271 3.76 7.51 -12.49
N LEU A 272 4.86 6.76 -12.33
CA LEU A 272 5.33 5.82 -13.36
C LEU A 272 4.35 4.66 -13.53
N VAL A 273 3.89 4.09 -12.44
CA VAL A 273 2.84 3.06 -12.44
C VAL A 273 1.58 3.58 -13.12
N GLY A 274 1.14 4.79 -12.78
CA GLY A 274 -0.03 5.44 -13.34
C GLY A 274 0.06 5.72 -14.84
N MET A 275 1.24 6.09 -15.34
CA MET A 275 1.47 6.27 -16.78
C MET A 275 1.22 4.97 -17.56
N ILE A 276 1.58 3.81 -16.99
CA ILE A 276 1.32 2.49 -17.60
C ILE A 276 -0.16 2.15 -17.44
N ALA A 277 -0.70 2.32 -16.24
CA ALA A 277 -2.07 1.95 -15.91
C ALA A 277 -3.12 2.75 -16.69
N CYS A 278 -2.80 3.95 -17.19
CA CYS A 278 -3.73 4.75 -18.00
C CYS A 278 -3.80 4.32 -19.47
N ILE A 279 -2.91 3.43 -19.95
CA ILE A 279 -2.89 3.02 -21.36
C ILE A 279 -4.17 2.25 -21.66
N ASP A 280 -4.93 2.74 -22.66
CA ASP A 280 -6.18 2.14 -23.14
C ASP A 280 -7.25 1.90 -22.03
N GLN A 281 -7.19 2.66 -20.94
CA GLN A 281 -8.16 2.61 -19.86
C GLN A 281 -9.11 3.83 -19.89
N PRO A 282 -10.33 3.71 -19.30
CA PRO A 282 -11.35 4.78 -19.30
C PRO A 282 -11.04 5.89 -18.28
N VAL A 283 -9.77 6.36 -18.25
CA VAL A 283 -9.31 7.47 -17.42
C VAL A 283 -9.42 8.77 -18.19
N LYS A 284 -9.96 9.80 -17.56
CA LYS A 284 -10.23 11.11 -18.22
C LYS A 284 -9.13 12.14 -17.99
N GLY A 285 -8.25 11.92 -17.03
CA GLY A 285 -7.11 12.80 -16.75
C GLY A 285 -6.07 12.11 -15.89
N PHE A 286 -4.85 12.57 -15.97
CA PHE A 286 -3.72 12.05 -15.21
C PHE A 286 -3.01 13.17 -14.47
N ILE A 287 -2.67 12.93 -13.21
CA ILE A 287 -1.92 13.85 -12.35
C ILE A 287 -0.61 13.17 -11.99
N ALA A 288 0.52 13.76 -12.39
CA ALA A 288 1.86 13.36 -12.00
C ALA A 288 2.35 14.32 -10.91
N ALA A 289 2.34 13.85 -9.67
CA ALA A 289 2.78 14.62 -8.51
C ALA A 289 4.17 14.15 -8.07
N GLU A 290 5.10 15.08 -7.88
CA GLU A 290 6.49 14.82 -7.46
C GLU A 290 7.14 13.68 -8.26
N CYS A 291 7.00 13.71 -9.58
CA CYS A 291 7.39 12.62 -10.45
C CYS A 291 8.80 12.84 -11.01
N ALA A 292 9.63 11.80 -10.92
CA ALA A 292 10.95 11.81 -11.54
C ALA A 292 10.88 11.89 -13.07
N SER A 293 11.80 12.64 -13.68
CA SER A 293 11.95 12.76 -15.15
C SER A 293 13.00 11.80 -15.72
N GLU A 294 13.89 11.32 -14.87
CA GLU A 294 14.99 10.42 -15.25
C GLU A 294 14.63 8.96 -14.99
N GLN A 295 15.31 8.04 -15.65
CA GLN A 295 15.18 6.61 -15.42
C GLN A 295 15.70 6.22 -14.04
N ALA A 296 15.07 5.20 -13.42
CA ALA A 296 15.38 4.77 -12.06
C ALA A 296 16.86 4.35 -11.88
N ASP A 297 17.47 3.72 -12.89
CA ASP A 297 18.90 3.35 -12.84
C ASP A 297 19.83 4.55 -12.79
N LYS A 298 19.49 5.65 -13.45
CA LYS A 298 20.27 6.89 -13.41
C LYS A 298 20.14 7.58 -12.06
N ILE A 299 18.92 7.66 -11.53
CA ILE A 299 18.66 8.24 -10.20
C ILE A 299 19.45 7.46 -9.15
N LEU A 300 19.35 6.14 -9.18
CA LEU A 300 20.06 5.27 -8.26
C LEU A 300 21.58 5.45 -8.34
N MET A 301 22.13 5.54 -9.54
CA MET A 301 23.56 5.80 -9.72
C MET A 301 23.99 7.20 -9.25
N ASP A 302 23.10 8.20 -9.36
CA ASP A 302 23.36 9.54 -8.82
C ASP A 302 23.36 9.54 -7.28
N GLU A 303 22.45 8.81 -6.63
CA GLU A 303 22.43 8.61 -5.18
C GLU A 303 23.71 7.90 -4.70
N MET A 304 24.19 6.94 -5.47
CA MET A 304 25.41 6.19 -5.14
C MET A 304 26.69 7.05 -5.16
N LYS A 305 26.67 8.25 -5.76
CA LYS A 305 27.83 9.18 -5.70
C LYS A 305 28.18 9.63 -4.29
N SER A 306 27.21 9.64 -3.38
CA SER A 306 27.40 9.96 -1.95
C SER A 306 27.88 8.77 -1.11
N LYS A 307 27.95 7.56 -1.68
CA LYS A 307 28.31 6.33 -1.01
C LYS A 307 29.75 5.93 -1.29
N PRO A 308 30.36 5.02 -0.51
CA PRO A 308 31.68 4.48 -0.84
C PRO A 308 31.74 3.92 -2.25
N SER A 309 32.85 4.16 -2.96
CA SER A 309 32.99 3.82 -4.38
C SER A 309 32.73 2.34 -4.67
N TYR A 310 33.15 1.44 -3.79
CA TYR A 310 32.93 0.00 -3.97
C TYR A 310 31.43 -0.37 -4.00
N GLN A 311 30.57 0.35 -3.25
CA GLN A 311 29.13 0.16 -3.29
C GLN A 311 28.54 0.65 -4.61
N ALA A 312 29.00 1.79 -5.09
CA ALA A 312 28.61 2.32 -6.40
C ALA A 312 28.99 1.39 -7.55
N ASP A 313 30.22 0.83 -7.51
CA ASP A 313 30.70 -0.13 -8.50
C ASP A 313 29.88 -1.42 -8.47
N GLU A 314 29.54 -1.90 -7.29
CA GLU A 314 28.72 -3.11 -7.12
C GLU A 314 27.28 -2.91 -7.60
N VAL A 315 26.63 -1.78 -7.27
CA VAL A 315 25.29 -1.44 -7.77
C VAL A 315 25.33 -1.34 -9.29
N LYS A 316 26.37 -0.69 -9.87
CA LYS A 316 26.54 -0.60 -11.30
C LYS A 316 26.67 -1.98 -11.95
N ARG A 317 27.50 -2.87 -11.38
CA ARG A 317 27.65 -4.25 -11.86
C ARG A 317 26.32 -5.00 -11.91
N ILE A 318 25.50 -4.84 -10.86
CA ILE A 318 24.18 -5.46 -10.78
C ILE A 318 23.25 -4.86 -11.85
N LEU A 319 23.15 -3.54 -11.96
CA LEU A 319 22.33 -2.88 -12.98
C LEU A 319 22.72 -3.31 -14.39
N ASP A 320 24.02 -3.46 -14.69
CA ASP A 320 24.52 -3.92 -15.98
C ASP A 320 24.12 -5.39 -16.26
N SER A 321 24.04 -6.23 -15.20
CA SER A 321 23.51 -7.59 -15.28
C SER A 321 21.99 -7.59 -15.55
N LEU A 322 21.24 -6.77 -14.82
CA LEU A 322 19.79 -6.65 -14.96
C LEU A 322 19.37 -6.12 -16.33
N ARG A 323 20.15 -5.21 -16.94
CA ARG A 323 19.93 -4.74 -18.32
C ARG A 323 20.05 -5.87 -19.34
N LYS A 324 20.86 -6.90 -19.05
CA LYS A 324 20.99 -8.13 -19.85
C LYS A 324 19.95 -9.19 -19.49
N GLY A 325 19.01 -8.89 -18.57
CA GLY A 325 18.00 -9.82 -18.10
C GLY A 325 18.52 -10.89 -17.14
N LYS A 326 19.68 -10.69 -16.51
CA LYS A 326 20.31 -11.67 -15.61
C LYS A 326 20.25 -11.20 -14.16
N LEU A 327 19.67 -12.05 -13.31
CA LEU A 327 19.68 -11.88 -11.84
C LEU A 327 21.02 -12.40 -11.28
N THR A 328 21.37 -11.99 -10.07
CA THR A 328 22.53 -12.46 -9.34
C THR A 328 22.24 -12.58 -7.85
N ASP A 329 22.66 -13.71 -7.26
CA ASP A 329 22.57 -13.92 -5.81
C ASP A 329 23.84 -13.46 -5.10
N ASN A 330 24.94 -13.26 -5.86
CA ASN A 330 26.21 -12.74 -5.34
C ASN A 330 26.15 -11.22 -5.25
N VAL A 331 25.66 -10.71 -4.13
CA VAL A 331 25.47 -9.29 -3.83
C VAL A 331 26.07 -8.98 -2.47
N ASP A 332 26.82 -7.88 -2.36
CA ASP A 332 27.36 -7.41 -1.08
C ASP A 332 26.18 -7.07 -0.12
N PRO A 333 26.17 -7.61 1.11
CA PRO A 333 25.15 -7.30 2.12
C PRO A 333 24.94 -5.80 2.36
N ALA A 334 25.97 -4.98 2.21
CA ALA A 334 25.90 -3.53 2.42
C ALA A 334 24.93 -2.83 1.45
N ILE A 335 24.62 -3.45 0.30
CA ILE A 335 23.69 -2.91 -0.69
C ILE A 335 22.40 -3.75 -0.87
N TYR A 336 22.11 -4.71 0.02
CA TYR A 336 20.89 -5.53 -0.07
C TYR A 336 19.62 -4.70 -0.08
N ASN A 337 19.59 -3.60 0.66
CA ASN A 337 18.45 -2.68 0.68
C ASN A 337 18.24 -1.93 -0.64
N ILE A 338 19.27 -1.88 -1.49
CA ILE A 338 19.30 -1.16 -2.76
C ILE A 338 19.05 -2.12 -3.92
N ALA A 339 19.91 -3.13 -4.07
CA ALA A 339 19.94 -4.04 -5.22
C ALA A 339 20.07 -5.52 -4.84
N GLY A 340 19.67 -5.89 -3.62
CA GLY A 340 19.65 -7.27 -3.15
C GLY A 340 18.77 -8.18 -4.01
N PRO A 341 18.91 -9.51 -3.92
CA PRO A 341 18.19 -10.46 -4.78
C PRO A 341 16.68 -10.26 -4.82
N SER A 342 16.05 -9.90 -3.67
CA SER A 342 14.60 -9.65 -3.61
C SER A 342 14.14 -8.40 -4.37
N LYS A 343 15.06 -7.48 -4.72
CA LYS A 343 14.77 -6.21 -5.40
C LYS A 343 14.98 -6.28 -6.91
N GLN A 344 15.72 -7.26 -7.40
CA GLN A 344 16.26 -7.24 -8.76
C GLN A 344 15.20 -7.35 -9.84
N ASN A 345 14.14 -8.15 -9.65
CA ASN A 345 13.06 -8.22 -10.64
C ASN A 345 12.32 -6.89 -10.76
N PHE A 346 12.07 -6.24 -9.63
CA PHE A 346 11.46 -4.91 -9.62
C PHE A 346 12.39 -3.88 -10.30
N LEU A 347 13.65 -3.81 -9.89
CA LEU A 347 14.65 -2.93 -10.51
C LEU A 347 14.76 -3.15 -12.02
N MET A 348 14.84 -4.41 -12.46
CA MET A 348 14.91 -4.75 -13.87
C MET A 348 13.69 -4.25 -14.65
N SER A 349 12.50 -4.25 -14.05
CA SER A 349 11.28 -3.77 -14.71
C SER A 349 11.17 -2.25 -14.69
N VAL A 350 11.42 -1.60 -13.53
CA VAL A 350 11.28 -0.14 -13.41
C VAL A 350 12.38 0.63 -14.16
N CYS A 351 13.61 0.11 -14.20
CA CYS A 351 14.70 0.75 -14.93
C CYS A 351 14.51 0.79 -16.46
N ARG A 352 13.56 0.04 -17.01
CA ARG A 352 13.17 0.10 -18.42
C ARG A 352 12.26 1.28 -18.75
N LEU A 353 11.61 1.84 -17.73
CA LEU A 353 10.68 2.94 -17.90
C LEU A 353 11.44 4.24 -18.16
N VAL A 354 10.97 4.99 -19.13
CA VAL A 354 11.51 6.31 -19.48
C VAL A 354 10.42 7.35 -19.22
N PRO A 355 10.40 8.01 -18.03
CA PRO A 355 9.29 8.85 -17.60
C PRO A 355 8.92 9.94 -18.62
N ILE A 356 9.93 10.59 -19.22
CA ILE A 356 9.75 11.59 -20.28
C ILE A 356 9.01 11.03 -21.50
N ARG A 357 9.26 9.77 -21.89
CA ARG A 357 8.55 9.12 -22.99
C ARG A 357 7.14 8.76 -22.57
N GLY A 358 6.97 8.24 -21.34
CA GLY A 358 5.68 7.88 -20.78
C GLY A 358 4.72 9.07 -20.80
N ILE A 359 5.11 10.18 -20.16
CA ILE A 359 4.26 11.36 -20.05
C ILE A 359 3.98 12.01 -21.43
N LYS A 360 4.98 12.05 -22.32
CA LYS A 360 4.82 12.55 -23.69
C LYS A 360 3.81 11.72 -24.49
N GLY A 361 3.77 10.41 -24.27
CA GLY A 361 2.89 9.48 -24.96
C GLY A 361 1.43 9.53 -24.51
N MET A 362 1.13 10.15 -23.37
CA MET A 362 -0.24 10.20 -22.83
C MET A 362 -1.16 10.99 -23.75
N LYS A 363 -2.32 10.39 -24.10
CA LYS A 363 -3.33 11.01 -24.99
C LYS A 363 -4.40 11.77 -24.21
N ILE A 364 -4.47 11.60 -22.91
CA ILE A 364 -5.41 12.26 -22.00
C ILE A 364 -4.79 13.55 -21.43
N PRO A 365 -5.59 14.50 -20.94
CA PRO A 365 -5.09 15.67 -20.24
C PRO A 365 -4.18 15.30 -19.07
N VAL A 366 -3.10 16.05 -18.87
CA VAL A 366 -2.12 15.83 -17.81
C VAL A 366 -1.96 17.09 -16.96
N LEU A 367 -1.91 16.91 -15.64
CA LEU A 367 -1.45 17.88 -14.66
C LEU A 367 -0.13 17.38 -14.09
N ILE A 368 0.90 18.20 -14.10
CA ILE A 368 2.19 17.97 -13.44
C ILE A 368 2.23 18.87 -12.21
N ILE A 369 2.43 18.28 -11.03
CA ILE A 369 2.56 18.99 -9.76
C ILE A 369 3.98 18.80 -9.26
N GLN A 370 4.62 19.90 -8.85
CA GLN A 370 5.98 19.86 -8.33
C GLN A 370 6.19 20.91 -7.24
N GLY A 371 6.67 20.47 -6.09
CA GLY A 371 7.07 21.32 -4.98
C GLY A 371 8.51 21.84 -5.14
N SER A 372 8.76 23.08 -4.72
CA SER A 372 10.09 23.67 -4.84
C SER A 372 11.05 23.30 -3.71
N THR A 373 10.55 22.68 -2.64
CA THR A 373 11.33 22.17 -1.52
C THR A 373 11.26 20.65 -1.39
N ASP A 374 10.87 19.97 -2.48
CA ASP A 374 11.01 18.52 -2.58
C ASP A 374 12.48 18.13 -2.63
N LEU A 375 12.96 17.45 -1.58
CA LEU A 375 14.35 16.99 -1.47
C LEU A 375 14.53 15.57 -2.02
N VAL A 376 13.45 14.88 -2.34
CA VAL A 376 13.46 13.53 -2.93
C VAL A 376 13.48 13.63 -4.45
N ILE A 377 12.56 14.42 -5.02
CA ILE A 377 12.45 14.68 -6.46
C ILE A 377 12.62 16.19 -6.70
N PRO A 378 13.82 16.66 -7.04
CA PRO A 378 14.08 18.08 -7.24
C PRO A 378 13.19 18.73 -8.29
N GLU A 379 12.88 20.02 -8.09
CA GLU A 379 11.96 20.83 -8.92
C GLU A 379 12.22 20.74 -10.44
N GLU A 380 13.47 20.56 -10.84
CA GLU A 380 13.86 20.43 -12.24
C GLU A 380 13.18 19.23 -12.95
N ASN A 381 12.76 18.20 -12.20
CA ASN A 381 12.05 17.07 -12.78
C ASN A 381 10.70 17.49 -13.36
N GLY A 382 9.91 18.26 -12.61
CA GLY A 382 8.63 18.79 -13.07
C GLY A 382 8.79 19.67 -14.32
N LYS A 383 9.82 20.53 -14.36
CA LYS A 383 10.14 21.37 -15.53
C LYS A 383 10.49 20.54 -16.77
N LYS A 384 11.30 19.48 -16.60
CA LYS A 384 11.65 18.54 -17.68
C LYS A 384 10.41 17.80 -18.21
N LEU A 385 9.55 17.30 -17.32
CA LEU A 385 8.30 16.65 -17.69
C LEU A 385 7.36 17.60 -18.42
N LYS A 386 7.21 18.85 -17.96
CA LYS A 386 6.43 19.89 -18.64
C LYS A 386 7.00 20.21 -20.02
N LYS A 387 8.31 20.27 -20.17
CA LYS A 387 8.95 20.48 -21.49
C LYS A 387 8.64 19.32 -22.45
N ALA A 388 8.59 18.08 -21.93
CA ALA A 388 8.29 16.88 -22.74
C ALA A 388 6.81 16.79 -23.14
N LYS A 389 5.91 17.27 -22.27
CA LYS A 389 4.44 17.31 -22.47
C LYS A 389 3.97 18.77 -22.41
N SER A 390 4.20 19.50 -23.50
CA SER A 390 3.98 20.96 -23.54
C SER A 390 2.54 21.40 -23.35
N ASP A 391 1.57 20.55 -23.65
CA ASP A 391 0.13 20.76 -23.43
C ASP A 391 -0.34 20.39 -22.01
N ALA A 392 0.50 19.74 -21.17
CA ALA A 392 0.17 19.50 -19.77
C ALA A 392 -0.01 20.82 -18.99
N VAL A 393 -0.90 20.83 -18.01
CA VAL A 393 -0.94 21.87 -16.99
C VAL A 393 0.25 21.66 -16.05
N PHE A 394 0.96 22.73 -15.68
CA PHE A 394 2.08 22.66 -14.74
C PHE A 394 1.77 23.49 -13.49
N LEU A 395 1.71 22.86 -12.33
CA LEU A 395 1.50 23.48 -11.05
C LEU A 395 2.79 23.38 -10.23
N ALA A 396 3.62 24.42 -10.30
CA ALA A 396 4.79 24.57 -9.43
C ALA A 396 4.33 25.19 -8.11
N ILE A 397 4.55 24.50 -6.98
CA ILE A 397 4.12 24.96 -5.67
C ILE A 397 5.34 25.36 -4.83
N LYS A 398 5.45 26.67 -4.57
CA LYS A 398 6.55 27.21 -3.78
C LYS A 398 6.46 26.72 -2.34
N GLY A 399 7.56 26.17 -1.82
CA GLY A 399 7.68 25.74 -0.43
C GLY A 399 7.05 24.37 -0.15
N MET A 400 6.43 23.70 -1.13
CA MET A 400 5.89 22.37 -0.95
C MET A 400 7.00 21.31 -1.03
N ASN A 401 6.98 20.37 -0.10
CA ASN A 401 7.89 19.22 -0.07
C ASN A 401 7.28 17.96 -0.70
N HIS A 402 8.04 16.85 -0.67
CA HIS A 402 7.65 15.58 -1.29
C HIS A 402 6.30 15.04 -0.83
N ILE A 403 5.92 15.23 0.43
CA ILE A 403 4.65 14.76 1.00
C ILE A 403 3.55 15.83 1.00
N PHE A 404 3.67 16.80 0.09
CA PHE A 404 2.68 17.85 -0.16
C PHE A 404 2.50 18.88 0.96
N LYS A 405 3.40 18.96 1.94
CA LYS A 405 3.34 19.93 3.04
C LYS A 405 4.26 21.12 2.78
N ASP A 406 3.88 22.30 3.30
CA ASP A 406 4.80 23.44 3.28
C ASP A 406 5.95 23.17 4.25
N ALA A 407 7.18 23.20 3.74
CA ALA A 407 8.41 22.95 4.48
C ALA A 407 9.58 23.74 3.92
N PRO A 408 10.54 24.16 4.76
CA PRO A 408 11.76 24.80 4.28
C PRO A 408 12.65 23.81 3.52
N ALA A 409 13.63 24.35 2.78
CA ALA A 409 14.62 23.54 2.08
C ALA A 409 15.70 22.92 3.00
N ASP A 410 15.73 23.31 4.27
CA ASP A 410 16.60 22.68 5.26
C ASP A 410 16.19 21.21 5.48
N PRO A 411 17.11 20.24 5.31
CA PRO A 411 16.76 18.82 5.35
C PRO A 411 16.11 18.35 6.64
N ASP A 412 16.59 18.82 7.80
CA ASP A 412 16.08 18.38 9.10
C ASP A 412 14.67 18.93 9.37
N GLN A 413 14.46 20.19 9.07
CA GLN A 413 13.15 20.82 9.21
C GLN A 413 12.14 20.29 8.20
N ASN A 414 12.58 19.95 6.98
CA ASN A 414 11.76 19.34 5.95
C ASN A 414 11.32 17.95 6.41
N ALA A 415 12.28 17.10 6.79
CA ALA A 415 12.01 15.74 7.29
C ALA A 415 11.12 15.75 8.55
N ALA A 416 11.25 16.75 9.42
CA ALA A 416 10.41 16.89 10.60
C ALA A 416 8.91 17.01 10.30
N THR A 417 8.52 17.37 9.07
CA THR A 417 7.11 17.39 8.65
C THR A 417 6.53 16.00 8.37
N TYR A 418 7.39 15.00 8.14
CA TYR A 418 7.00 13.63 7.72
C TYR A 418 6.26 12.87 8.82
N THR A 419 6.43 13.28 10.08
CA THR A 419 5.77 12.67 11.25
C THR A 419 4.68 13.54 11.87
N LYS A 420 4.44 14.73 11.33
CA LYS A 420 3.47 15.69 11.91
C LYS A 420 2.10 15.54 11.24
N GLU A 421 1.19 14.82 11.86
CA GLU A 421 -0.18 14.58 11.33
C GLU A 421 -0.97 15.88 11.14
N ASN A 422 -0.87 16.84 12.07
CA ASN A 422 -1.68 18.05 12.09
C ASN A 422 -1.16 19.20 11.20
N VAL A 423 -0.13 18.96 10.37
CA VAL A 423 0.32 19.95 9.39
C VAL A 423 -0.51 19.80 8.11
N PRO A 424 -1.24 20.84 7.68
CA PRO A 424 -2.07 20.76 6.48
C PRO A 424 -1.22 20.58 5.22
N LEU A 425 -1.86 20.14 4.15
CA LEU A 425 -1.27 20.15 2.81
C LEU A 425 -1.05 21.59 2.36
N SER A 426 -0.10 21.80 1.44
CA SER A 426 0.17 23.11 0.85
C SER A 426 -1.11 23.70 0.26
N ALA A 427 -1.42 24.94 0.62
CA ALA A 427 -2.72 25.58 0.39
C ALA A 427 -3.13 25.64 -1.10
N THR A 428 -2.18 25.58 -2.03
CA THR A 428 -2.47 25.65 -3.47
C THR A 428 -2.64 24.26 -4.13
N LEU A 429 -2.31 23.18 -3.44
CA LEU A 429 -2.35 21.82 -3.98
C LEU A 429 -3.78 21.40 -4.35
N VAL A 430 -4.66 21.36 -3.35
CA VAL A 430 -6.03 20.88 -3.55
C VAL A 430 -6.83 21.75 -4.52
N PRO A 431 -6.80 23.09 -4.44
CA PRO A 431 -7.43 23.94 -5.46
C PRO A 431 -6.94 23.65 -6.89
N GLY A 432 -5.64 23.41 -7.08
CA GLY A 432 -5.08 23.07 -8.38
C GLY A 432 -5.60 21.72 -8.92
N ILE A 433 -5.67 20.70 -8.05
CA ILE A 433 -6.24 19.40 -8.40
C ILE A 433 -7.73 19.53 -8.74
N VAL A 434 -8.50 20.23 -7.93
CA VAL A 434 -9.96 20.46 -8.14
C VAL A 434 -10.21 21.15 -9.47
N ALA A 435 -9.45 22.22 -9.77
CA ALA A 435 -9.56 22.93 -11.03
C ALA A 435 -9.27 22.02 -12.24
N PHE A 436 -8.27 21.16 -12.14
CA PHE A 436 -7.93 20.20 -13.18
C PHE A 436 -9.02 19.13 -13.33
N VAL A 437 -9.46 18.50 -12.24
CA VAL A 437 -10.51 17.47 -12.25
C VAL A 437 -11.81 18.01 -12.85
N ASN A 438 -12.21 19.23 -12.53
CA ASN A 438 -13.42 19.85 -13.07
C ASN A 438 -13.31 20.17 -14.58
N ARG A 439 -12.12 20.48 -15.06
CA ARG A 439 -11.85 20.83 -16.47
C ARG A 439 -11.85 19.62 -17.42
N VAL A 440 -11.38 18.45 -16.98
CA VAL A 440 -11.32 17.24 -17.83
C VAL A 440 -12.71 16.67 -18.05
N ARG A 441 -12.98 16.17 -19.29
CA ARG A 441 -14.33 15.72 -19.74
C ARG A 441 -14.35 14.22 -20.03
#